data_5a941d692a8c0be1749d58ed1b39ea1a
#
_entry.id   5a941d692a8c0be1749d58ed1b39ea1a
#
_cell.length_a   1.000
_cell.length_b   1.000
_cell.length_c   1.000
_cell.angle_alpha   90.00
_cell.angle_beta   90.00
_cell.angle_gamma   90.00
#
_symmetry.space_group_name_H-M   'P 1'
#
loop_
_entity.id
_entity.type
_entity.pdbx_description
1 polymer ?
#
loop_
_entity_poly.entity_id
_entity_poly.type
_entity_poly.pdbx_seq_one_letter_code
_entity_poly.pdbx_strand_id
1 'polypeptide(L)'
;VSRNTVHRLAQRHLNLQGADRFALVMIVLWLTAELFPFIPTLDVSSVVDNVKSLWQQDLWQPRRMVLHMGMTVIGLEALTRLVRSAAAERMARPLAGVAMLGMLAGKFFIINQAPGLPVVLGIVAGAAVWRGIDQIAPTPRLWTLLVIATGSYLLHAIWPLQWSDSPNAMRWLPFASSLAGSIAAVVTSVAFECLCFGAIIWS
;
A
#
# COMPACT_ATOMS: atom_id res chain seq x y z
N VAL A 1 20.23 -34.97 -9.21
CA VAL A 1 18.93 -34.24 -9.22
C VAL A 1 18.45 -34.23 -10.65
N SER A 2 17.32 -34.91 -10.93
CA SER A 2 16.80 -35.11 -12.30
C SER A 2 16.38 -33.77 -12.91
N ARG A 3 16.77 -33.51 -14.15
CA ARG A 3 16.38 -32.36 -14.98
C ARG A 3 14.85 -32.12 -14.99
N ASN A 4 14.09 -33.19 -14.85
CA ASN A 4 12.61 -33.18 -14.78
C ASN A 4 12.07 -32.57 -13.45
N THR A 5 12.83 -32.60 -12.36
CA THR A 5 12.42 -32.03 -11.08
C THR A 5 12.57 -30.50 -11.10
N VAL A 6 13.64 -30.01 -11.70
CA VAL A 6 13.87 -28.57 -11.87
C VAL A 6 12.86 -27.97 -12.85
N HIS A 7 12.55 -28.68 -13.96
CA HIS A 7 11.52 -28.24 -14.92
C HIS A 7 10.11 -28.21 -14.32
N ARG A 8 9.73 -29.20 -13.50
CA ARG A 8 8.42 -29.22 -12.80
C ARG A 8 8.34 -28.14 -11.73
N LEU A 9 9.42 -27.85 -11.02
CA LEU A 9 9.46 -26.74 -10.06
C LEU A 9 9.35 -25.39 -10.79
N ALA A 10 10.10 -25.21 -11.88
CA ALA A 10 10.01 -23.99 -12.69
C ALA A 10 8.61 -23.80 -13.31
N GLN A 11 8.00 -24.86 -13.81
CA GLN A 11 6.62 -24.78 -14.36
C GLN A 11 5.57 -24.54 -13.28
N ARG A 12 5.72 -25.09 -12.07
CA ARG A 12 4.84 -24.76 -10.93
C ARG A 12 4.97 -23.30 -10.50
N HIS A 13 6.18 -22.74 -10.54
CA HIS A 13 6.41 -21.33 -10.18
C HIS A 13 5.99 -20.36 -11.28
N LEU A 14 5.92 -20.78 -12.54
CA LEU A 14 5.52 -19.92 -13.67
C LEU A 14 4.03 -20.01 -14.02
N ASN A 15 3.30 -21.02 -13.52
CA ASN A 15 1.85 -21.13 -13.69
C ASN A 15 1.09 -20.42 -12.57
N LEU A 16 1.42 -19.14 -12.35
CA LEU A 16 0.60 -18.25 -11.52
C LEU A 16 -0.80 -18.21 -12.15
N GLN A 17 -1.79 -18.68 -11.41
CA GLN A 17 -3.19 -18.52 -11.80
C GLN A 17 -3.50 -17.02 -11.93
N GLY A 18 -4.51 -16.64 -12.69
CA GLY A 18 -4.82 -15.23 -12.94
C GLY A 18 -4.96 -14.38 -11.66
N ALA A 19 -5.51 -14.97 -10.60
CA ALA A 19 -5.63 -14.34 -9.27
C ALA A 19 -4.26 -14.02 -8.63
N ASP A 20 -3.25 -14.86 -8.83
CA ASP A 20 -1.91 -14.67 -8.29
C ASP A 20 -1.15 -13.56 -9.01
N ARG A 21 -1.36 -13.45 -10.33
CA ARG A 21 -0.79 -12.34 -11.14
C ARG A 21 -1.36 -11.00 -10.70
N PHE A 22 -2.67 -10.98 -10.43
CA PHE A 22 -3.32 -9.77 -9.94
C PHE A 22 -2.81 -9.38 -8.55
N ALA A 23 -2.69 -10.34 -7.63
CA ALA A 23 -2.11 -10.11 -6.32
C ALA A 23 -0.68 -9.54 -6.41
N LEU A 24 0.14 -10.05 -7.34
CA LEU A 24 1.48 -9.53 -7.59
C LEU A 24 1.45 -8.06 -8.05
N VAL A 25 0.56 -7.72 -8.99
CA VAL A 25 0.38 -6.33 -9.44
C VAL A 25 -0.01 -5.43 -8.28
N MET A 26 -0.94 -5.87 -7.43
CA MET A 26 -1.37 -5.12 -6.24
C MET A 26 -0.22 -4.88 -5.26
N ILE A 27 0.66 -5.88 -5.06
CA ILE A 27 1.85 -5.72 -4.22
C ILE A 27 2.81 -4.69 -4.81
N VAL A 28 3.05 -4.75 -6.12
CA VAL A 28 3.93 -3.78 -6.81
C VAL A 28 3.36 -2.37 -6.69
N LEU A 29 2.06 -2.19 -6.93
CA LEU A 29 1.39 -0.90 -6.77
C LEU A 29 1.47 -0.38 -5.34
N TRP A 30 1.26 -1.26 -4.36
CA TRP A 30 1.37 -0.91 -2.94
C TRP A 30 2.78 -0.44 -2.58
N LEU A 31 3.81 -1.21 -2.95
CA LEU A 31 5.20 -0.84 -2.71
C LEU A 31 5.56 0.46 -3.43
N THR A 32 5.08 0.66 -4.66
CA THR A 32 5.30 1.90 -5.41
C THR A 32 4.64 3.08 -4.72
N ALA A 33 3.38 2.96 -4.31
CA ALA A 33 2.67 4.02 -3.61
C ALA A 33 3.34 4.41 -2.28
N GLU A 34 3.94 3.42 -1.58
CA GLU A 34 4.53 3.63 -0.26
C GLU A 34 6.01 4.04 -0.28
N LEU A 35 6.80 3.53 -1.22
CA LEU A 35 8.27 3.62 -1.19
C LEU A 35 8.89 4.37 -2.38
N PHE A 36 8.10 4.77 -3.40
CA PHE A 36 8.68 5.55 -4.50
C PHE A 36 9.22 6.90 -3.97
N PRO A 37 10.41 7.35 -4.38
CA PRO A 37 11.18 7.00 -5.57
C PRO A 37 12.22 5.86 -5.43
N PHE A 38 12.18 5.04 -4.41
CA PHE A 38 13.10 3.90 -4.20
C PHE A 38 14.59 4.27 -4.17
N ILE A 39 14.93 5.49 -3.83
CA ILE A 39 16.33 5.95 -3.77
C ILE A 39 16.80 5.82 -2.32
N PRO A 40 17.55 4.75 -1.97
CA PRO A 40 18.05 4.59 -0.62
C PRO A 40 19.13 5.62 -0.32
N THR A 41 19.12 6.15 0.91
CA THR A 41 20.21 6.97 1.41
C THR A 41 21.02 6.19 2.45
N LEU A 42 22.34 6.29 2.34
CA LEU A 42 23.27 5.82 3.37
C LEU A 42 23.77 7.00 4.22
N ASP A 43 23.30 8.21 3.92
CA ASP A 43 23.66 9.39 4.70
C ASP A 43 22.91 9.38 6.04
N VAL A 44 23.68 9.29 7.12
CA VAL A 44 23.16 9.24 8.48
C VAL A 44 22.37 10.51 8.82
N SER A 45 22.76 11.67 8.28
CA SER A 45 22.04 12.94 8.52
C SER A 45 20.62 12.86 7.97
N SER A 46 20.44 12.34 6.76
CA SER A 46 19.13 12.14 6.13
C SER A 46 18.24 11.17 6.93
N VAL A 47 18.82 10.08 7.45
CA VAL A 47 18.08 9.14 8.30
C VAL A 47 17.67 9.78 9.61
N VAL A 48 18.55 10.54 10.25
CA VAL A 48 18.24 11.27 11.49
C VAL A 48 17.15 12.30 11.26
N ASP A 49 17.18 13.02 10.14
CA ASP A 49 16.13 14.00 9.81
C ASP A 49 14.79 13.32 9.51
N ASN A 50 14.78 12.17 8.85
CA ASN A 50 13.58 11.36 8.68
C ASN A 50 13.01 10.87 10.03
N VAL A 51 13.88 10.52 10.99
CA VAL A 51 13.42 10.16 12.35
C VAL A 51 12.88 11.38 13.10
N LYS A 52 13.56 12.54 13.01
CA LYS A 52 13.07 13.79 13.63
C LYS A 52 11.71 14.22 13.07
N SER A 53 11.43 13.96 11.80
CA SER A 53 10.15 14.29 11.15
C SER A 53 8.94 13.66 11.84
N LEU A 54 9.13 12.56 12.60
CA LEU A 54 8.08 11.94 13.38
C LEU A 54 7.45 12.90 14.41
N TRP A 55 8.26 13.80 14.98
CA TRP A 55 7.81 14.74 16.02
C TRP A 55 7.61 16.16 15.51
N GLN A 56 8.09 16.47 14.30
CA GLN A 56 8.01 17.81 13.71
C GLN A 56 6.71 18.05 12.93
N GLN A 57 6.03 16.98 12.50
CA GLN A 57 4.78 17.10 11.76
C GLN A 57 3.58 17.10 12.70
N ASP A 58 2.52 17.82 12.27
CA ASP A 58 1.26 17.80 13.01
C ASP A 58 0.79 16.37 13.27
N LEU A 59 0.56 16.06 14.55
CA LEU A 59 0.12 14.74 14.99
C LEU A 59 -1.28 14.40 14.47
N TRP A 60 -2.10 15.41 14.18
CA TRP A 60 -3.49 15.23 13.79
C TRP A 60 -3.67 15.39 12.27
N GLN A 61 -3.26 14.40 11.51
CA GLN A 61 -3.51 14.31 10.08
C GLN A 61 -4.30 13.03 9.73
N PRO A 62 -5.61 12.98 10.09
CA PRO A 62 -6.42 11.77 9.93
C PRO A 62 -6.48 11.29 8.48
N ARG A 63 -6.45 12.21 7.52
CA ARG A 63 -6.39 11.89 6.09
C ARG A 63 -5.20 10.99 5.76
N ARG A 64 -3.99 11.35 6.19
CA ARG A 64 -2.78 10.55 5.94
C ARG A 64 -2.84 9.22 6.66
N MET A 65 -3.29 9.23 7.91
CA MET A 65 -3.42 8.01 8.71
C MET A 65 -4.35 7.00 8.05
N VAL A 66 -5.56 7.40 7.63
CA VAL A 66 -6.54 6.50 6.99
C VAL A 66 -6.06 6.04 5.62
N LEU A 67 -5.39 6.91 4.86
CA LEU A 67 -4.79 6.55 3.58
C LEU A 67 -3.79 5.40 3.74
N HIS A 68 -2.78 5.57 4.60
CA HIS A 68 -1.75 4.54 4.81
C HIS A 68 -2.31 3.29 5.49
N MET A 69 -3.34 3.42 6.34
CA MET A 69 -4.06 2.29 6.89
C MET A 69 -4.71 1.45 5.78
N GLY A 70 -5.47 2.08 4.89
CA GLY A 70 -6.14 1.39 3.77
C GLY A 70 -5.15 0.72 2.84
N MET A 71 -4.09 1.43 2.41
CA MET A 71 -3.03 0.88 1.57
C MET A 71 -2.35 -0.34 2.21
N THR A 72 -2.06 -0.26 3.51
CA THR A 72 -1.42 -1.36 4.24
C THR A 72 -2.34 -2.59 4.32
N VAL A 73 -3.62 -2.41 4.59
CA VAL A 73 -4.60 -3.52 4.60
C VAL A 73 -4.65 -4.22 3.26
N ILE A 74 -4.78 -3.46 2.16
CA ILE A 74 -4.86 -3.99 0.80
C ILE A 74 -3.55 -4.71 0.42
N GLY A 75 -2.40 -4.10 0.69
CA GLY A 75 -1.10 -4.66 0.37
C GLY A 75 -0.80 -5.95 1.13
N LEU A 76 -1.09 -6.00 2.44
CA LEU A 76 -0.91 -7.20 3.26
C LEU A 76 -1.88 -8.31 2.84
N GLU A 77 -3.10 -7.97 2.44
CA GLU A 77 -4.06 -8.94 1.91
C GLU A 77 -3.56 -9.54 0.59
N ALA A 78 -3.08 -8.72 -0.34
CA ALA A 78 -2.52 -9.18 -1.60
C ALA A 78 -1.30 -10.10 -1.37
N LEU A 79 -0.39 -9.70 -0.47
CA LEU A 79 0.78 -10.49 -0.11
C LEU A 79 0.41 -11.86 0.47
N THR A 80 -0.53 -11.88 1.43
CA THR A 80 -0.92 -13.13 2.08
C THR A 80 -1.67 -14.06 1.16
N ARG A 81 -2.49 -13.56 0.24
CA ARG A 81 -3.13 -14.38 -0.80
C ARG A 81 -2.07 -14.99 -1.72
N LEU A 82 -1.10 -14.21 -2.19
CA LEU A 82 -0.02 -14.72 -3.04
C LEU A 82 0.80 -15.81 -2.34
N VAL A 83 1.13 -15.61 -1.05
CA VAL A 83 1.90 -16.59 -0.28
C VAL A 83 1.09 -17.88 -0.03
N ARG A 84 -0.22 -17.75 0.25
CA ARG A 84 -1.11 -18.90 0.44
C ARG A 84 -1.28 -19.72 -0.84
N SER A 85 -1.39 -19.05 -1.99
CA SER A 85 -1.48 -19.75 -3.29
C SER A 85 -0.22 -20.55 -3.62
N ALA A 86 0.95 -20.09 -3.15
CA ALA A 86 2.20 -20.82 -3.27
C ALA A 86 2.35 -22.02 -2.30
N ALA A 87 1.26 -22.45 -1.65
CA ALA A 87 1.20 -23.53 -0.66
C ALA A 87 2.06 -23.30 0.61
N ALA A 88 2.35 -22.04 0.91
CA ALA A 88 3.13 -21.60 2.08
C ALA A 88 2.25 -20.96 3.17
N GLU A 89 1.10 -21.53 3.46
CA GLU A 89 0.10 -20.96 4.38
C GLU A 89 0.69 -20.59 5.76
N ARG A 90 1.56 -21.45 6.30
CA ARG A 90 2.23 -21.21 7.59
C ARG A 90 3.17 -20.01 7.56
N MET A 91 3.69 -19.66 6.39
CA MET A 91 4.60 -18.54 6.17
C MET A 91 3.88 -17.21 5.89
N ALA A 92 2.59 -17.22 5.57
CA ALA A 92 1.86 -16.03 5.15
C ALA A 92 1.88 -14.93 6.22
N ARG A 93 1.58 -15.24 7.47
CA ARG A 93 1.59 -14.27 8.57
C ARG A 93 2.98 -13.74 8.93
N PRO A 94 4.02 -14.59 9.12
CA PRO A 94 5.35 -14.06 9.39
C PRO A 94 5.89 -13.23 8.22
N LEU A 95 5.66 -13.61 6.97
CA LEU A 95 6.07 -12.82 5.81
C LEU A 95 5.33 -11.47 5.74
N ALA A 96 4.05 -11.42 6.07
CA ALA A 96 3.33 -10.14 6.20
C ALA A 96 3.94 -9.22 7.26
N GLY A 97 4.33 -9.78 8.41
CA GLY A 97 5.05 -9.04 9.46
C GLY A 97 6.40 -8.51 8.99
N VAL A 98 7.20 -9.35 8.32
CA VAL A 98 8.50 -8.95 7.75
C VAL A 98 8.32 -7.87 6.67
N ALA A 99 7.34 -8.01 5.78
CA ALA A 99 7.06 -7.02 4.75
C ALA A 99 6.65 -5.67 5.37
N MET A 100 5.81 -5.67 6.39
CA MET A 100 5.42 -4.46 7.12
C MET A 100 6.65 -3.78 7.77
N LEU A 101 7.49 -4.55 8.47
CA LEU A 101 8.71 -4.00 9.08
C LEU A 101 9.68 -3.49 8.03
N GLY A 102 9.86 -4.20 6.91
CA GLY A 102 10.68 -3.78 5.78
C GLY A 102 10.16 -2.50 5.14
N MET A 103 8.85 -2.36 4.99
CA MET A 103 8.23 -1.14 4.47
C MET A 103 8.44 0.04 5.41
N LEU A 104 8.23 -0.15 6.72
CA LEU A 104 8.49 0.90 7.72
C LEU A 104 9.95 1.31 7.70
N ALA A 105 10.88 0.34 7.75
CA ALA A 105 12.31 0.62 7.66
C ALA A 105 12.65 1.37 6.35
N GLY A 106 12.10 0.91 5.21
CA GLY A 106 12.30 1.55 3.92
C GLY A 106 11.95 3.04 3.93
N LYS A 107 10.85 3.43 4.60
CA LYS A 107 10.47 4.85 4.69
C LYS A 107 11.51 5.74 5.41
N PHE A 108 12.30 5.18 6.33
CA PHE A 108 13.37 5.92 6.99
C PHE A 108 14.66 6.00 6.17
N PHE A 109 14.90 5.00 5.32
CA PHE A 109 16.09 4.91 4.49
C PHE A 109 15.94 5.47 3.08
N ILE A 110 14.74 5.90 2.67
CA ILE A 110 14.49 6.47 1.35
C ILE A 110 14.51 7.99 1.44
N ILE A 111 15.20 8.62 0.48
CA ILE A 111 15.31 10.08 0.38
C ILE A 111 13.93 10.71 0.17
N ASN A 112 13.67 11.83 0.85
CA ASN A 112 12.45 12.64 0.73
C ASN A 112 11.14 11.94 1.16
N GLN A 113 11.20 10.84 1.90
CA GLN A 113 10.00 10.19 2.42
C GLN A 113 9.48 10.86 3.70
N ALA A 114 10.35 11.41 4.54
CA ALA A 114 10.04 12.12 5.79
C ALA A 114 8.75 11.61 6.48
N PRO A 115 8.71 10.35 6.93
CA PRO A 115 7.48 9.75 7.45
C PRO A 115 7.07 10.43 8.75
N GLY A 116 5.98 11.19 8.72
CA GLY A 116 5.38 11.72 9.95
C GLY A 116 4.73 10.64 10.80
N LEU A 117 4.51 10.93 12.08
CA LEU A 117 3.84 10.02 13.01
C LEU A 117 2.47 9.51 12.49
N PRO A 118 1.61 10.32 11.83
CA PRO A 118 0.35 9.85 11.25
C PRO A 118 0.53 8.73 10.22
N VAL A 119 1.61 8.76 9.44
CA VAL A 119 1.92 7.72 8.44
C VAL A 119 2.27 6.40 9.15
N VAL A 120 3.16 6.46 10.14
CA VAL A 120 3.56 5.27 10.92
C VAL A 120 2.36 4.68 11.65
N LEU A 121 1.55 5.52 12.30
CA LEU A 121 0.32 5.09 12.98
C LEU A 121 -0.67 4.47 11.99
N GLY A 122 -0.81 5.05 10.79
CA GLY A 122 -1.66 4.49 9.74
C GLY A 122 -1.23 3.09 9.33
N ILE A 123 0.07 2.88 9.12
CA ILE A 123 0.63 1.57 8.75
C ILE A 123 0.43 0.55 9.88
N VAL A 124 0.72 0.91 11.13
CA VAL A 124 0.54 0.02 12.29
C VAL A 124 -0.94 -0.31 12.50
N ALA A 125 -1.83 0.70 12.41
CA ALA A 125 -3.27 0.49 12.49
C ALA A 125 -3.76 -0.41 11.35
N GLY A 126 -3.26 -0.21 10.12
CA GLY A 126 -3.59 -1.05 8.97
C GLY A 126 -3.20 -2.51 9.18
N ALA A 127 -2.02 -2.77 9.73
CA ALA A 127 -1.58 -4.12 10.06
C ALA A 127 -2.45 -4.76 11.16
N ALA A 128 -2.86 -3.99 12.18
CA ALA A 128 -3.77 -4.46 13.23
C ALA A 128 -5.17 -4.78 12.67
N VAL A 129 -5.71 -3.91 11.82
CA VAL A 129 -7.00 -4.12 11.14
C VAL A 129 -6.92 -5.36 10.24
N TRP A 130 -5.87 -5.47 9.41
CA TRP A 130 -5.67 -6.63 8.57
C TRP A 130 -5.61 -7.93 9.37
N ARG A 131 -4.91 -7.93 10.51
CA ARG A 131 -4.85 -9.11 11.39
C ARG A 131 -6.23 -9.53 11.90
N GLY A 132 -7.12 -8.57 12.20
CA GLY A 132 -8.51 -8.84 12.54
C GLY A 132 -9.28 -9.43 11.36
N ILE A 133 -9.14 -8.85 10.18
CA ILE A 133 -9.78 -9.30 8.94
C ILE A 133 -9.32 -10.70 8.55
N ASP A 134 -8.03 -11.02 8.75
CA ASP A 134 -7.48 -12.34 8.44
C ASP A 134 -8.13 -13.50 9.21
N GLN A 135 -8.82 -13.20 10.31
CA GLN A 135 -9.55 -14.17 11.13
C GLN A 135 -11.01 -14.35 10.68
N ILE A 136 -11.50 -13.50 9.78
CA ILE A 136 -12.90 -13.51 9.33
C ILE A 136 -13.07 -14.47 8.15
N ALA A 137 -14.26 -15.07 8.03
CA ALA A 137 -14.64 -15.93 6.92
C ALA A 137 -14.48 -15.20 5.55
N PRO A 138 -14.27 -15.94 4.44
CA PRO A 138 -13.92 -15.33 3.15
C PRO A 138 -14.93 -14.29 2.64
N THR A 139 -16.23 -14.60 2.72
CA THR A 139 -17.27 -13.72 2.17
C THR A 139 -17.35 -12.36 2.87
N PRO A 140 -17.51 -12.26 4.22
CA PRO A 140 -17.49 -10.96 4.90
C PRO A 140 -16.14 -10.25 4.79
N ARG A 141 -15.03 -10.98 4.64
CA ARG A 141 -13.70 -10.44 4.42
C ARG A 141 -13.62 -9.60 3.16
N LEU A 142 -14.19 -10.08 2.03
CA LEU A 142 -14.24 -9.33 0.78
C LEU A 142 -15.01 -8.00 0.93
N TRP A 143 -16.19 -8.04 1.57
CA TRP A 143 -16.97 -6.84 1.84
C TRP A 143 -16.23 -5.84 2.73
N THR A 144 -15.52 -6.34 3.74
CA THR A 144 -14.72 -5.48 4.63
C THR A 144 -13.59 -4.80 3.86
N LEU A 145 -12.90 -5.52 2.98
CA LEU A 145 -11.85 -4.95 2.12
C LEU A 145 -12.41 -3.90 1.17
N LEU A 146 -13.56 -4.17 0.55
CA LEU A 146 -14.25 -3.22 -0.32
C LEU A 146 -14.59 -1.92 0.42
N VAL A 147 -15.15 -2.04 1.63
CA VAL A 147 -15.50 -0.87 2.46
C VAL A 147 -14.24 -0.08 2.84
N ILE A 148 -13.15 -0.76 3.22
CA ILE A 148 -11.90 -0.09 3.57
C ILE A 148 -11.29 0.60 2.36
N ALA A 149 -11.20 -0.07 1.20
CA ALA A 149 -10.64 0.51 -0.02
C ALA A 149 -11.45 1.74 -0.46
N THR A 150 -12.78 1.59 -0.57
CA THR A 150 -13.68 2.68 -0.98
C THR A 150 -13.67 3.80 0.05
N GLY A 151 -13.75 3.50 1.33
CA GLY A 151 -13.73 4.49 2.42
C GLY A 151 -12.44 5.28 2.47
N SER A 152 -11.29 4.62 2.31
CA SER A 152 -9.98 5.29 2.27
C SER A 152 -9.85 6.20 1.05
N TYR A 153 -10.32 5.75 -0.11
CA TYR A 153 -10.32 6.55 -1.34
C TYR A 153 -11.24 7.76 -1.23
N LEU A 154 -12.50 7.57 -0.78
CA LEU A 154 -13.46 8.66 -0.63
C LEU A 154 -12.97 9.70 0.38
N LEU A 155 -12.45 9.25 1.53
CA LEU A 155 -11.91 10.16 2.54
C LEU A 155 -10.71 10.95 1.97
N HIS A 156 -9.84 10.30 1.19
CA HIS A 156 -8.73 10.97 0.54
C HIS A 156 -9.21 12.00 -0.49
N ALA A 157 -10.25 11.69 -1.27
CA ALA A 157 -10.78 12.54 -2.32
C ALA A 157 -11.57 13.75 -1.79
N ILE A 158 -12.31 13.55 -0.69
CA ILE A 158 -13.24 14.57 -0.16
C ILE A 158 -12.57 15.48 0.87
N TRP A 159 -11.51 15.02 1.53
CA TRP A 159 -10.83 15.79 2.57
C TRP A 159 -9.78 16.78 2.01
N PRO A 160 -9.69 18.02 2.52
CA PRO A 160 -10.56 18.64 3.54
C PRO A 160 -11.94 18.99 2.98
N LEU A 161 -12.99 18.78 3.78
CA LEU A 161 -14.35 19.19 3.46
C LEU A 161 -14.43 20.72 3.51
N GLN A 162 -13.88 21.38 2.50
CA GLN A 162 -13.98 22.82 2.33
C GLN A 162 -15.07 23.12 1.30
N TRP A 163 -16.17 23.73 1.75
CA TRP A 163 -17.08 24.35 0.84
C TRP A 163 -16.36 25.51 0.16
N SER A 164 -16.11 25.37 -1.13
CA SER A 164 -15.58 26.45 -1.93
C SER A 164 -16.74 27.24 -2.50
N ASP A 165 -16.82 28.52 -2.16
CA ASP A 165 -17.82 29.43 -2.72
C ASP A 165 -17.57 29.71 -4.22
N SER A 166 -16.39 29.35 -4.72
CA SER A 166 -16.08 29.42 -6.14
C SER A 166 -16.25 28.05 -6.80
N PRO A 167 -17.03 27.93 -7.89
CA PRO A 167 -17.14 26.68 -8.64
C PRO A 167 -15.74 26.34 -9.20
N ASN A 168 -15.09 25.38 -8.59
CA ASN A 168 -13.87 24.82 -9.18
C ASN A 168 -14.24 24.29 -10.57
N ALA A 169 -13.57 24.78 -11.61
CA ALA A 169 -13.76 24.27 -12.96
C ALA A 169 -13.60 22.75 -12.92
N MET A 170 -14.66 22.04 -13.23
CA MET A 170 -14.68 20.58 -13.25
C MET A 170 -13.60 20.10 -14.25
N ARG A 171 -12.53 19.59 -13.73
CA ARG A 171 -11.42 19.07 -14.55
C ARG A 171 -11.82 17.69 -15.05
N TRP A 172 -12.30 17.64 -16.28
CA TRP A 172 -12.71 16.40 -16.96
C TRP A 172 -11.56 15.42 -17.23
N LEU A 173 -10.30 15.86 -17.15
CA LEU A 173 -9.15 15.00 -17.32
C LEU A 173 -8.88 14.26 -16.00
N PRO A 174 -9.09 12.94 -15.96
CA PRO A 174 -8.60 12.15 -14.85
C PRO A 174 -7.09 12.38 -14.71
N PHE A 175 -6.60 12.43 -13.48
CA PHE A 175 -5.18 12.70 -13.16
C PHE A 175 -4.66 14.13 -13.44
N ALA A 176 -5.47 15.07 -13.90
CA ALA A 176 -5.00 16.43 -14.21
C ALA A 176 -4.37 17.16 -13.00
N SER A 177 -4.86 16.90 -11.80
CA SER A 177 -4.29 17.42 -10.55
C SER A 177 -2.94 16.75 -10.20
N SER A 178 -2.79 15.48 -10.55
CA SER A 178 -1.58 14.70 -10.29
C SER A 178 -0.47 15.09 -11.27
N LEU A 179 -0.81 15.42 -12.52
CA LEU A 179 0.17 15.81 -13.56
C LEU A 179 0.84 17.17 -13.31
N ALA A 180 0.30 17.99 -12.44
CA ALA A 180 0.89 19.31 -12.09
C ALA A 180 1.99 19.22 -11.01
N GLY A 181 2.23 18.02 -10.44
CA GLY A 181 3.21 17.79 -9.37
C GLY A 181 4.58 17.33 -9.87
N SER A 182 5.47 17.02 -8.93
CA SER A 182 6.72 16.33 -9.24
C SER A 182 6.43 14.91 -9.78
N ILE A 183 7.35 14.36 -10.58
CA ILE A 183 7.23 12.99 -11.11
C ILE A 183 6.95 11.99 -9.97
N ALA A 184 7.60 12.17 -8.82
CA ALA A 184 7.37 11.32 -7.66
C ALA A 184 5.91 11.41 -7.15
N ALA A 185 5.35 12.62 -7.06
CA ALA A 185 3.97 12.82 -6.64
C ALA A 185 2.98 12.21 -7.64
N VAL A 186 3.25 12.34 -8.95
CA VAL A 186 2.43 11.74 -10.01
C VAL A 186 2.42 10.21 -9.89
N VAL A 187 3.60 9.60 -9.79
CA VAL A 187 3.73 8.13 -9.73
C VAL A 187 3.05 7.57 -8.48
N THR A 188 3.25 8.18 -7.31
CA THR A 188 2.62 7.72 -6.07
C THR A 188 1.11 7.88 -6.09
N SER A 189 0.59 8.99 -6.65
CA SER A 189 -0.86 9.22 -6.78
C SER A 189 -1.51 8.19 -7.72
N VAL A 190 -0.92 7.99 -8.90
CA VAL A 190 -1.43 7.00 -9.87
C VAL A 190 -1.35 5.58 -9.30
N ALA A 191 -0.25 5.21 -8.65
CA ALA A 191 -0.11 3.90 -8.02
C ALA A 191 -1.17 3.70 -6.92
N PHE A 192 -1.45 4.72 -6.11
CA PHE A 192 -2.49 4.69 -5.10
C PHE A 192 -3.89 4.51 -5.71
N GLU A 193 -4.24 5.31 -6.73
CA GLU A 193 -5.53 5.19 -7.40
C GLU A 193 -5.71 3.81 -8.03
N CYS A 194 -4.70 3.32 -8.75
CA CYS A 194 -4.70 1.97 -9.32
C CYS A 194 -4.82 0.88 -8.24
N LEU A 195 -4.19 1.06 -7.08
CA LEU A 195 -4.31 0.14 -5.94
C LEU A 195 -5.74 0.10 -5.41
N CYS A 196 -6.37 1.26 -5.21
CA CYS A 196 -7.74 1.34 -4.71
C CYS A 196 -8.75 0.75 -5.71
N PHE A 197 -8.69 1.15 -6.98
CA PHE A 197 -9.58 0.59 -8.02
C PHE A 197 -9.33 -0.90 -8.22
N GLY A 198 -8.07 -1.33 -8.22
CA GLY A 198 -7.70 -2.73 -8.27
C GLY A 198 -8.31 -3.52 -7.11
N ALA A 199 -8.26 -3.00 -5.89
CA ALA A 199 -8.85 -3.65 -4.73
C ALA A 199 -10.39 -3.78 -4.84
N ILE A 200 -11.06 -2.74 -5.38
CA ILE A 200 -12.51 -2.75 -5.62
C ILE A 200 -12.89 -3.81 -6.67
N ILE A 201 -12.12 -3.93 -7.74
CA ILE A 201 -12.38 -4.93 -8.80
C ILE A 201 -12.09 -6.35 -8.30
N TRP A 202 -11.14 -6.50 -7.39
CA TRP A 202 -10.69 -7.79 -6.89
C TRP A 202 -11.55 -8.35 -5.76
N SER A 203 -12.29 -7.49 -5.05
CA SER A 203 -13.20 -7.90 -3.98
C SER A 203 -14.52 -8.40 -4.50
#